data_51831bba58e60f9aacba75145a0833ce
#
_entry.id   51831bba58e60f9aacba75145a0833ce
#
_cell.length_a   1.000
_cell.length_b   1.000
_cell.length_c   1.000
_cell.angle_alpha   90.00
_cell.angle_beta   90.00
_cell.angle_gamma   90.00
#
_symmetry.space_group_name_H-M   'P 1'
#
loop_
_entity.id
_entity.type
_entity.pdbx_description
1 polymer ?
#
loop_
_entity_poly.entity_id
_entity_poly.type
_entity_poly.pdbx_seq_one_letter_code
_entity_poly.pdbx_strand_id
1 'polypeptide(L)'
;MNILGIGSALPEQVVSNQQLEEFLDTSDEWITSRTGITRRRVMKESELTRLALAASQRALLDAGISGQDLDMILVATTMGDYVFPSTACLIQEGLHAACPAMDLHAACAGFIYALDTADSFIKAGKAQHILVVGAEAITRLANWEDRATCVLFGDGAGAVVVGPGEGLLSVRLTARTDRDALYMLAEPGNNPFTRKPDEAPGGVRMQGQDVFRFAVSQSIEDLNQVAAQAGRTVQEMDWVLLHQANRRIIDAVRQRLKLDPARMPGNIHRTGNTSAASIPLLLDEMYRAGLLMPGQLIAMSAFGAGLVSGACVLRWGKEPPKTLTPAEDLFSPPANIKP
;
A
#
# COMPACT_ATOMS: atom_id res chain seq x y z
N MET A 1 -8.76 7.28 -16.11
CA MET A 1 -9.16 5.85 -15.94
C MET A 1 -10.23 5.69 -14.86
N ASN A 2 -10.98 4.58 -14.87
CA ASN A 2 -11.90 4.14 -13.80
C ASN A 2 -11.40 2.85 -13.17
N ILE A 3 -11.74 2.61 -11.88
CA ILE A 3 -11.61 1.29 -11.26
C ILE A 3 -12.81 0.45 -11.69
N LEU A 4 -12.55 -0.70 -12.32
CA LEU A 4 -13.55 -1.64 -12.82
C LEU A 4 -13.76 -2.81 -11.85
N GLY A 5 -12.74 -3.23 -11.14
CA GLY A 5 -12.78 -4.28 -10.14
C GLY A 5 -11.73 -4.10 -9.07
N ILE A 6 -11.96 -4.68 -7.89
CA ILE A 6 -11.07 -4.58 -6.75
C ILE A 6 -11.05 -5.90 -5.98
N GLY A 7 -9.91 -6.24 -5.39
CA GLY A 7 -9.75 -7.41 -4.55
C GLY A 7 -8.51 -7.32 -3.67
N SER A 8 -8.54 -8.00 -2.56
CA SER A 8 -7.42 -8.04 -1.62
C SER A 8 -7.22 -9.44 -1.04
N ALA A 9 -6.03 -9.68 -0.51
CA ALA A 9 -5.70 -10.90 0.21
C ALA A 9 -4.73 -10.59 1.35
N LEU A 10 -4.97 -11.21 2.50
CA LEU A 10 -4.13 -11.15 3.68
C LEU A 10 -3.66 -12.56 4.07
N PRO A 11 -2.45 -12.71 4.61
CA PRO A 11 -2.04 -13.98 5.21
C PRO A 11 -3.01 -14.44 6.29
N GLU A 12 -3.17 -15.76 6.45
CA GLU A 12 -4.01 -16.32 7.49
C GLU A 12 -3.41 -16.13 8.89
N GLN A 13 -2.07 -16.19 9.00
CA GLN A 13 -1.39 -16.06 10.26
C GLN A 13 -1.52 -14.64 10.81
N VAL A 14 -2.09 -14.56 12.01
CA VAL A 14 -2.16 -13.35 12.84
C VAL A 14 -1.07 -13.42 13.89
N VAL A 15 -0.26 -12.38 13.99
CA VAL A 15 0.77 -12.22 15.02
C VAL A 15 0.39 -11.05 15.91
N SER A 16 0.17 -11.33 17.19
CA SER A 16 -0.14 -10.31 18.22
C SER A 16 1.12 -9.64 18.75
N ASN A 17 0.96 -8.53 19.46
CA ASN A 17 2.10 -7.90 20.15
C ASN A 17 2.67 -8.78 21.24
N GLN A 18 1.83 -9.55 21.97
CA GLN A 18 2.27 -10.49 22.99
C GLN A 18 3.22 -11.56 22.45
N GLN A 19 3.00 -12.04 21.22
CA GLN A 19 3.93 -12.97 20.58
C GLN A 19 5.28 -12.33 20.25
N LEU A 20 5.32 -11.02 20.02
CA LEU A 20 6.59 -10.31 19.84
C LEU A 20 7.37 -10.11 21.14
N GLU A 21 6.68 -10.02 22.28
CA GLU A 21 7.29 -9.93 23.62
C GLU A 21 8.08 -11.20 23.98
N GLU A 22 7.78 -12.34 23.36
CA GLU A 22 8.48 -13.60 23.61
C GLU A 22 9.96 -13.56 23.20
N PHE A 23 10.35 -12.68 22.26
CA PHE A 23 11.72 -12.62 21.73
C PHE A 23 12.28 -11.20 21.53
N LEU A 24 11.46 -10.16 21.73
CA LEU A 24 11.88 -8.75 21.66
C LEU A 24 11.70 -8.08 23.02
N ASP A 25 12.62 -7.20 23.38
CA ASP A 25 12.47 -6.32 24.54
C ASP A 25 11.43 -5.22 24.25
N THR A 26 10.14 -5.56 24.31
CA THR A 26 9.00 -4.69 23.99
C THR A 26 7.78 -5.06 24.85
N SER A 27 6.67 -4.32 24.66
CA SER A 27 5.37 -4.66 25.24
C SER A 27 4.23 -4.24 24.32
N ASP A 28 3.04 -4.86 24.47
CA ASP A 28 1.84 -4.47 23.76
C ASP A 28 1.51 -2.99 23.96
N GLU A 29 1.63 -2.49 25.20
CA GLU A 29 1.43 -1.07 25.50
C GLU A 29 2.42 -0.18 24.74
N TRP A 30 3.70 -0.57 24.69
CA TRP A 30 4.75 0.18 24.00
C TRP A 30 4.49 0.24 22.48
N ILE A 31 4.16 -0.90 21.86
CA ILE A 31 3.88 -0.98 20.42
C ILE A 31 2.62 -0.19 20.10
N THR A 32 1.51 -0.47 20.78
CA THR A 32 0.20 0.13 20.52
C THR A 32 0.23 1.65 20.70
N SER A 33 0.84 2.16 21.78
CA SER A 33 0.91 3.59 22.04
C SER A 33 1.76 4.37 21.02
N ARG A 34 2.73 3.73 20.36
CA ARG A 34 3.63 4.36 19.40
C ARG A 34 3.22 4.18 17.94
N THR A 35 2.49 3.13 17.65
CA THR A 35 2.19 2.74 16.26
C THR A 35 0.72 2.64 15.95
N GLY A 36 -0.11 2.37 16.97
CA GLY A 36 -1.50 2.00 16.84
C GLY A 36 -1.72 0.54 16.41
N ILE A 37 -0.66 -0.27 16.33
CA ILE A 37 -0.72 -1.67 15.87
C ILE A 37 -0.93 -2.58 17.08
N THR A 38 -1.99 -3.40 17.05
CA THR A 38 -2.28 -4.41 18.06
C THR A 38 -1.95 -5.84 17.59
N ARG A 39 -2.04 -6.04 16.26
CA ARG A 39 -1.69 -7.30 15.58
C ARG A 39 -1.30 -7.01 14.14
N ARG A 40 -0.66 -7.97 13.49
CA ARG A 40 -0.33 -7.90 12.06
C ARG A 40 -0.56 -9.24 11.39
N ARG A 41 -0.57 -9.22 10.07
CA ARG A 41 -0.61 -10.41 9.24
C ARG A 41 0.79 -10.72 8.76
N VAL A 42 1.21 -11.95 8.89
CA VAL A 42 2.57 -12.40 8.53
C VAL A 42 2.47 -13.65 7.68
N MET A 43 3.17 -13.69 6.58
CA MET A 43 3.23 -14.87 5.72
C MET A 43 4.00 -15.99 6.44
N LYS A 44 3.38 -17.16 6.54
CA LYS A 44 4.03 -18.34 7.12
C LYS A 44 5.04 -18.95 6.14
N GLU A 45 4.71 -18.91 4.86
CA GLU A 45 5.53 -19.39 3.76
C GLU A 45 5.90 -18.22 2.86
N SER A 46 7.11 -18.24 2.27
CA SER A 46 7.62 -17.17 1.42
C SER A 46 7.00 -17.20 0.02
N GLU A 47 5.68 -17.03 -0.10
CA GLU A 47 4.97 -17.04 -1.37
C GLU A 47 4.14 -15.78 -1.56
N LEU A 48 4.81 -14.63 -1.72
CA LEU A 48 4.15 -13.36 -2.04
C LEU A 48 3.30 -13.45 -3.30
N THR A 49 3.82 -14.17 -4.30
CA THR A 49 3.12 -14.39 -5.58
C THR A 49 1.74 -15.02 -5.39
N ARG A 50 1.60 -16.02 -4.49
CA ARG A 50 0.31 -16.66 -4.22
C ARG A 50 -0.71 -15.68 -3.62
N LEU A 51 -0.24 -14.82 -2.70
CA LEU A 51 -1.08 -13.81 -2.08
C LEU A 51 -1.52 -12.75 -3.11
N ALA A 52 -0.58 -12.27 -3.93
CA ALA A 52 -0.83 -11.31 -4.99
C ALA A 52 -1.77 -11.88 -6.06
N LEU A 53 -1.60 -13.15 -6.43
CA LEU A 53 -2.49 -13.86 -7.35
C LEU A 53 -3.91 -13.94 -6.81
N ALA A 54 -4.08 -14.27 -5.52
CA ALA A 54 -5.40 -14.34 -4.90
C ALA A 54 -6.11 -12.97 -4.91
N ALA A 55 -5.40 -11.87 -4.62
CA ALA A 55 -5.94 -10.51 -4.73
C ALA A 55 -6.33 -10.17 -6.16
N SER A 56 -5.48 -10.52 -7.13
CA SER A 56 -5.70 -10.32 -8.57
C SER A 56 -6.92 -11.07 -9.09
N GLN A 57 -7.07 -12.32 -8.73
CA GLN A 57 -8.25 -13.14 -9.10
C GLN A 57 -9.55 -12.54 -8.57
N ARG A 58 -9.55 -12.04 -7.33
CA ARG A 58 -10.70 -11.34 -6.75
C ARG A 58 -11.03 -10.05 -7.48
N ALA A 59 -10.01 -9.29 -7.88
CA ALA A 59 -10.19 -8.05 -8.66
C ALA A 59 -10.77 -8.33 -10.06
N LEU A 60 -10.28 -9.36 -10.74
CA LEU A 60 -10.81 -9.79 -12.04
C LEU A 60 -12.27 -10.28 -11.93
N LEU A 61 -12.57 -11.09 -10.91
CA LEU A 61 -13.93 -11.56 -10.65
C LEU A 61 -14.89 -10.38 -10.39
N ASP A 62 -14.45 -9.39 -9.61
CA ASP A 62 -15.24 -8.19 -9.31
C ASP A 62 -15.40 -7.26 -10.53
N ALA A 63 -14.44 -7.28 -11.46
CA ALA A 63 -14.53 -6.60 -12.76
C ALA A 63 -15.39 -7.35 -13.79
N GLY A 64 -15.65 -8.62 -13.58
CA GLY A 64 -16.37 -9.50 -14.54
C GLY A 64 -15.55 -9.83 -15.78
N ILE A 65 -14.22 -9.87 -15.68
CA ILE A 65 -13.30 -10.20 -16.78
C ILE A 65 -12.35 -11.35 -16.37
N SER A 66 -11.65 -11.89 -17.36
CA SER A 66 -10.62 -12.93 -17.17
C SER A 66 -9.20 -12.39 -17.37
N GLY A 67 -8.18 -13.19 -17.06
CA GLY A 67 -6.79 -12.84 -17.35
C GLY A 67 -6.50 -12.62 -18.84
N GLN A 68 -7.27 -13.24 -19.73
CA GLN A 68 -7.11 -13.09 -21.19
C GLN A 68 -7.59 -11.73 -21.72
N ASP A 69 -8.43 -11.03 -20.95
CA ASP A 69 -8.93 -9.69 -21.29
C ASP A 69 -7.97 -8.56 -20.86
N LEU A 70 -6.87 -8.91 -20.19
CA LEU A 70 -5.88 -7.94 -19.74
C LEU A 70 -4.91 -7.55 -20.84
N ASP A 71 -4.63 -6.25 -20.94
CA ASP A 71 -3.62 -5.69 -21.85
C ASP A 71 -2.27 -5.45 -21.14
N MET A 72 -2.26 -5.41 -19.80
CA MET A 72 -1.04 -5.21 -19.01
C MET A 72 -1.26 -5.60 -17.54
N ILE A 73 -0.16 -6.03 -16.90
CA ILE A 73 -0.08 -6.25 -15.45
C ILE A 73 1.05 -5.40 -14.87
N LEU A 74 0.73 -4.55 -13.88
CA LEU A 74 1.66 -3.72 -13.12
C LEU A 74 1.63 -4.15 -11.66
N VAL A 75 2.78 -4.52 -11.10
CA VAL A 75 2.90 -4.90 -9.70
C VAL A 75 3.81 -3.93 -8.97
N ALA A 76 3.28 -3.20 -8.01
CA ALA A 76 4.06 -2.42 -7.07
C ALA A 76 4.51 -3.33 -5.92
N THR A 77 5.81 -3.59 -5.84
CA THR A 77 6.43 -4.42 -4.80
C THR A 77 7.86 -3.96 -4.54
N THR A 78 8.29 -4.07 -3.29
CA THR A 78 9.67 -3.79 -2.90
C THR A 78 10.59 -4.97 -3.21
N MET A 79 10.11 -6.18 -2.99
CA MET A 79 10.87 -7.40 -3.29
C MET A 79 9.93 -8.59 -3.52
N GLY A 80 9.94 -9.14 -4.72
CA GLY A 80 9.24 -10.37 -5.10
C GLY A 80 9.82 -11.63 -4.46
N ASP A 81 9.27 -12.78 -4.79
CA ASP A 81 9.82 -14.08 -4.38
C ASP A 81 11.09 -14.42 -5.14
N TYR A 82 11.27 -13.82 -6.33
CA TYR A 82 12.43 -13.98 -7.21
C TYR A 82 12.95 -12.61 -7.65
N VAL A 83 14.23 -12.52 -7.93
CA VAL A 83 14.82 -11.37 -8.63
C VAL A 83 14.33 -11.34 -10.09
N PHE A 84 14.27 -12.53 -10.71
CA PHE A 84 13.62 -12.77 -12.00
C PHE A 84 13.19 -14.26 -12.05
N PRO A 85 12.01 -14.59 -12.66
CA PRO A 85 11.06 -13.65 -13.28
C PRO A 85 10.43 -12.69 -12.26
N SER A 86 9.88 -11.55 -12.76
CA SER A 86 9.19 -10.58 -11.92
C SER A 86 7.90 -11.14 -11.32
N THR A 87 7.44 -10.58 -10.21
CA THR A 87 6.17 -10.96 -9.58
C THR A 87 5.00 -10.81 -10.56
N ALA A 88 5.03 -9.77 -11.39
CA ALA A 88 4.03 -9.57 -12.44
C ALA A 88 3.98 -10.70 -13.47
N CYS A 89 5.15 -11.25 -13.88
CA CYS A 89 5.20 -12.39 -14.78
C CYS A 89 4.63 -13.66 -14.16
N LEU A 90 4.86 -13.88 -12.86
CA LEU A 90 4.30 -15.02 -12.15
C LEU A 90 2.77 -14.90 -11.96
N ILE A 91 2.28 -13.68 -11.73
CA ILE A 91 0.83 -13.40 -11.71
C ILE A 91 0.23 -13.62 -13.11
N GLN A 92 0.90 -13.17 -14.16
CA GLN A 92 0.50 -13.38 -15.56
C GLN A 92 0.30 -14.87 -15.87
N GLU A 93 1.29 -15.71 -15.48
CA GLU A 93 1.20 -17.16 -15.62
C GLU A 93 0.01 -17.73 -14.84
N GLY A 94 -0.14 -17.36 -13.57
CA GLY A 94 -1.24 -17.84 -12.71
C GLY A 94 -2.64 -17.41 -13.14
N LEU A 95 -2.75 -16.31 -13.90
CA LEU A 95 -3.99 -15.82 -14.49
C LEU A 95 -4.23 -16.32 -15.93
N HIS A 96 -3.28 -17.06 -16.49
CA HIS A 96 -3.27 -17.45 -17.91
C HIS A 96 -3.41 -16.25 -18.85
N ALA A 97 -2.83 -15.10 -18.47
CA ALA A 97 -2.82 -13.89 -19.28
C ALA A 97 -1.70 -13.93 -20.34
N ALA A 98 -1.86 -13.20 -21.44
CA ALA A 98 -0.86 -13.13 -22.52
C ALA A 98 -0.32 -11.71 -22.73
N CYS A 99 -0.59 -10.78 -21.80
CA CYS A 99 -0.22 -9.39 -21.89
C CYS A 99 1.19 -9.11 -21.33
N PRO A 100 1.83 -7.97 -21.64
CA PRO A 100 3.02 -7.49 -20.95
C PRO A 100 2.82 -7.39 -19.43
N ALA A 101 3.87 -7.73 -18.67
CA ALA A 101 3.85 -7.72 -17.21
C ALA A 101 5.17 -7.19 -16.65
N MET A 102 5.13 -6.30 -15.66
CA MET A 102 6.33 -5.75 -15.03
C MET A 102 6.09 -5.35 -13.58
N ASP A 103 7.14 -5.47 -12.76
CA ASP A 103 7.19 -4.91 -11.42
C ASP A 103 7.62 -3.44 -11.48
N LEU A 104 7.07 -2.64 -10.56
CA LEU A 104 7.36 -1.23 -10.36
C LEU A 104 7.82 -1.01 -8.93
N HIS A 105 9.00 -0.40 -8.79
CA HIS A 105 9.62 -0.16 -7.49
C HIS A 105 9.56 1.35 -7.14
N ALA A 106 8.63 1.71 -6.25
CA ALA A 106 8.54 3.04 -5.64
C ALA A 106 8.17 2.92 -4.14
N ALA A 107 8.72 1.91 -3.47
CA ALA A 107 8.47 1.59 -2.08
C ALA A 107 6.97 1.67 -1.72
N CYS A 108 6.61 2.21 -0.54
CA CYS A 108 5.22 2.27 -0.10
C CYS A 108 4.31 3.17 -0.97
N ALA A 109 4.87 4.05 -1.82
CA ALA A 109 4.11 4.85 -2.77
C ALA A 109 3.81 4.11 -4.08
N GLY A 110 4.36 2.91 -4.27
CA GLY A 110 4.35 2.16 -5.51
C GLY A 110 2.96 1.95 -6.11
N PHE A 111 1.92 1.75 -5.31
CA PHE A 111 0.56 1.59 -5.82
C PHE A 111 0.06 2.85 -6.56
N ILE A 112 0.31 4.06 -6.03
CA ILE A 112 -0.10 5.31 -6.70
C ILE A 112 0.73 5.55 -7.95
N TYR A 113 2.04 5.22 -7.93
CA TYR A 113 2.89 5.26 -9.13
C TYR A 113 2.37 4.30 -10.21
N ALA A 114 1.95 3.09 -9.83
CA ALA A 114 1.37 2.12 -10.75
C ALA A 114 0.02 2.57 -11.32
N LEU A 115 -0.82 3.25 -10.51
CA LEU A 115 -2.08 3.84 -10.99
C LEU A 115 -1.83 4.93 -12.05
N ASP A 116 -0.87 5.82 -11.83
CA ASP A 116 -0.51 6.88 -12.79
C ASP A 116 0.08 6.29 -14.09
N THR A 117 0.92 5.26 -13.94
CA THR A 117 1.46 4.51 -15.08
C THR A 117 0.33 3.88 -15.90
N ALA A 118 -0.61 3.20 -15.25
CA ALA A 118 -1.77 2.59 -15.91
C ALA A 118 -2.64 3.63 -16.63
N ASP A 119 -2.94 4.75 -15.96
CA ASP A 119 -3.71 5.85 -16.57
C ASP A 119 -3.03 6.41 -17.81
N SER A 120 -1.69 6.54 -17.79
CA SER A 120 -0.89 6.99 -18.91
C SER A 120 -0.97 6.04 -20.12
N PHE A 121 -0.91 4.71 -19.88
CA PHE A 121 -1.08 3.72 -20.95
C PHE A 121 -2.50 3.74 -21.54
N ILE A 122 -3.52 3.87 -20.70
CA ILE A 122 -4.93 3.97 -21.13
C ILE A 122 -5.15 5.24 -21.94
N LYS A 123 -4.69 6.41 -21.46
CA LYS A 123 -4.81 7.69 -22.17
C LYS A 123 -4.06 7.70 -23.51
N ALA A 124 -2.96 6.99 -23.60
CA ALA A 124 -2.20 6.82 -24.85
C ALA A 124 -2.86 5.83 -25.83
N GLY A 125 -4.00 5.21 -25.48
CA GLY A 125 -4.71 4.22 -26.30
C GLY A 125 -3.99 2.88 -26.43
N LYS A 126 -3.03 2.58 -25.54
CA LYS A 126 -2.20 1.36 -25.59
C LYS A 126 -2.80 0.19 -24.80
N ALA A 127 -3.77 0.45 -23.94
CA ALA A 127 -4.43 -0.54 -23.10
C ALA A 127 -5.86 -0.12 -22.78
N GLN A 128 -6.74 -1.13 -22.58
CA GLN A 128 -8.14 -0.96 -22.15
C GLN A 128 -8.32 -1.54 -20.74
N HIS A 129 -7.67 -2.65 -20.41
CA HIS A 129 -7.75 -3.28 -19.10
C HIS A 129 -6.35 -3.51 -18.54
N ILE A 130 -6.03 -2.86 -17.43
CA ILE A 130 -4.75 -3.02 -16.74
C ILE A 130 -5.03 -3.53 -15.32
N LEU A 131 -4.35 -4.59 -14.95
CA LEU A 131 -4.31 -5.06 -13.56
C LEU A 131 -3.19 -4.31 -12.82
N VAL A 132 -3.54 -3.59 -11.77
CA VAL A 132 -2.60 -2.89 -10.89
C VAL A 132 -2.62 -3.55 -9.52
N VAL A 133 -1.50 -4.05 -9.06
CA VAL A 133 -1.35 -4.79 -7.81
C VAL A 133 -0.36 -4.09 -6.90
N GLY A 134 -0.70 -3.93 -5.63
CA GLY A 134 0.26 -3.65 -4.56
C GLY A 134 0.43 -4.91 -3.73
N ALA A 135 1.61 -5.48 -3.68
CA ALA A 135 1.87 -6.73 -2.98
C ALA A 135 3.19 -6.69 -2.23
N GLU A 136 3.15 -7.00 -0.93
CA GLU A 136 4.32 -6.89 -0.07
C GLU A 136 4.38 -8.01 0.98
N ALA A 137 5.57 -8.59 1.12
CA ALA A 137 5.97 -9.44 2.23
C ALA A 137 7.07 -8.73 3.02
N ILE A 138 6.75 -7.53 3.51
CA ILE A 138 7.73 -6.62 4.11
C ILE A 138 8.28 -7.15 5.43
N THR A 139 7.58 -8.07 6.09
CA THR A 139 8.06 -8.70 7.33
C THR A 139 9.33 -9.52 7.12
N ARG A 140 9.58 -10.06 5.92
CA ARG A 140 10.82 -10.77 5.60
C ARG A 140 12.02 -9.85 5.33
N LEU A 141 11.75 -8.53 5.16
CA LEU A 141 12.78 -7.50 5.00
C LEU A 141 13.11 -6.81 6.32
N ALA A 142 12.33 -7.04 7.38
CA ALA A 142 12.54 -6.46 8.68
C ALA A 142 13.78 -7.03 9.37
N ASN A 143 14.50 -6.18 10.10
CA ASN A 143 15.49 -6.67 11.06
C ASN A 143 14.76 -7.03 12.37
N TRP A 144 14.56 -8.31 12.62
CA TRP A 144 13.83 -8.80 13.79
C TRP A 144 14.58 -8.66 15.12
N GLU A 145 15.80 -8.15 15.09
CA GLU A 145 16.55 -7.74 16.29
C GLU A 145 16.36 -6.25 16.61
N ASP A 146 15.82 -5.46 15.67
CA ASP A 146 15.54 -4.04 15.86
C ASP A 146 14.05 -3.80 16.13
N ARG A 147 13.69 -3.71 17.42
CA ARG A 147 12.31 -3.42 17.84
C ARG A 147 11.76 -2.07 17.34
N ALA A 148 12.63 -1.14 16.90
CA ALA A 148 12.18 0.16 16.42
C ALA A 148 11.51 0.07 15.05
N THR A 149 11.82 -0.97 14.28
CA THR A 149 11.34 -1.17 12.91
C THR A 149 10.48 -2.42 12.74
N CYS A 150 10.89 -3.59 13.26
CA CYS A 150 10.22 -4.86 12.97
C CYS A 150 8.77 -4.93 13.46
N VAL A 151 8.45 -4.24 14.56
CA VAL A 151 7.08 -4.22 15.12
C VAL A 151 6.06 -3.49 14.24
N LEU A 152 6.53 -2.74 13.21
CA LEU A 152 5.67 -1.96 12.34
C LEU A 152 5.00 -2.80 11.25
N PHE A 153 5.70 -3.78 10.72
CA PHE A 153 5.40 -4.37 9.43
C PHE A 153 4.38 -5.51 9.50
N GLY A 154 3.65 -5.64 8.41
CA GLY A 154 2.79 -6.77 8.07
C GLY A 154 2.81 -7.03 6.57
N ASP A 155 2.25 -8.16 6.16
CA ASP A 155 2.22 -8.61 4.78
C ASP A 155 0.81 -8.54 4.22
N GLY A 156 0.69 -8.34 2.90
CA GLY A 156 -0.60 -8.27 2.25
C GLY A 156 -0.51 -7.98 0.76
N ALA A 157 -1.63 -8.16 0.07
CA ALA A 157 -1.79 -7.78 -1.32
C ALA A 157 -3.17 -7.17 -1.56
N GLY A 158 -3.21 -6.12 -2.38
CA GLY A 158 -4.45 -5.54 -2.91
C GLY A 158 -4.30 -5.26 -4.39
N ALA A 159 -5.37 -5.44 -5.15
CA ALA A 159 -5.35 -5.32 -6.60
C ALA A 159 -6.59 -4.58 -7.10
N VAL A 160 -6.42 -3.81 -8.18
CA VAL A 160 -7.51 -3.21 -8.93
C VAL A 160 -7.36 -3.52 -10.41
N VAL A 161 -8.48 -3.73 -11.08
CA VAL A 161 -8.57 -3.68 -12.53
C VAL A 161 -8.99 -2.27 -12.89
N VAL A 162 -8.24 -1.64 -13.78
CA VAL A 162 -8.55 -0.28 -14.27
C VAL A 162 -8.77 -0.28 -15.78
N GLY A 163 -9.61 0.65 -16.24
CA GLY A 163 -9.94 0.81 -17.64
C GLY A 163 -10.26 2.25 -18.02
N PRO A 164 -10.63 2.54 -19.27
CA PRO A 164 -10.96 3.88 -19.74
C PRO A 164 -12.04 4.57 -18.89
N GLY A 165 -11.89 5.87 -18.69
CA GLY A 165 -12.83 6.71 -17.98
C GLY A 165 -12.16 7.94 -17.35
N GLU A 166 -12.96 8.72 -16.65
CA GLU A 166 -12.56 10.01 -16.07
C GLU A 166 -12.54 10.00 -14.53
N GLY A 167 -12.45 8.81 -13.92
CA GLY A 167 -12.48 8.67 -12.46
C GLY A 167 -11.19 9.17 -11.79
N LEU A 168 -10.02 8.95 -12.38
CA LEU A 168 -8.76 9.52 -11.86
C LEU A 168 -8.67 10.99 -12.29
N LEU A 169 -8.92 11.90 -11.33
CA LEU A 169 -9.05 13.34 -11.60
C LEU A 169 -7.70 14.05 -11.58
N SER A 170 -6.80 13.64 -10.70
CA SER A 170 -5.47 14.24 -10.55
C SER A 170 -4.50 13.25 -9.93
N VAL A 171 -3.23 13.38 -10.26
CA VAL A 171 -2.13 12.63 -9.65
C VAL A 171 -0.92 13.55 -9.47
N ARG A 172 -0.21 13.37 -8.38
CA ARG A 172 1.09 13.98 -8.11
C ARG A 172 2.06 12.92 -7.62
N LEU A 173 3.21 12.83 -8.26
CA LEU A 173 4.31 11.97 -7.85
C LEU A 173 5.52 12.84 -7.53
N THR A 174 6.24 12.55 -6.45
CA THR A 174 7.47 13.25 -6.09
C THR A 174 8.55 12.28 -5.64
N ALA A 175 9.80 12.65 -5.87
CA ALA A 175 10.95 11.92 -5.38
C ALA A 175 12.07 12.90 -5.01
N ARG A 176 12.74 12.63 -3.89
CA ARG A 176 14.00 13.27 -3.50
C ARG A 176 14.90 12.23 -2.86
N THR A 177 16.19 12.25 -3.14
CA THR A 177 17.12 11.30 -2.54
C THR A 177 17.41 11.68 -1.09
N ASP A 178 17.13 10.75 -0.18
CA ASP A 178 17.55 10.78 1.21
C ASP A 178 17.80 9.33 1.65
N ARG A 179 18.97 8.82 1.28
CA ARG A 179 19.34 7.42 1.48
C ARG A 179 19.38 7.07 2.97
N ASP A 180 19.79 8.00 3.82
CA ASP A 180 20.04 7.71 5.23
C ASP A 180 18.76 7.70 6.07
N ALA A 181 17.68 8.31 5.59
CA ALA A 181 16.41 8.36 6.31
C ALA A 181 15.68 7.01 6.38
N LEU A 182 15.67 6.26 5.28
CA LEU A 182 15.01 4.95 5.19
C LEU A 182 15.63 4.13 4.06
N TYR A 183 16.31 3.04 4.39
CA TYR A 183 17.00 2.21 3.41
C TYR A 183 17.13 0.76 3.83
N MET A 184 17.46 -0.07 2.86
CA MET A 184 17.93 -1.43 3.03
C MET A 184 19.02 -1.69 1.97
N LEU A 185 20.14 -2.27 2.38
CA LEU A 185 21.20 -2.64 1.45
C LEU A 185 20.79 -3.90 0.67
N ALA A 186 21.08 -3.88 -0.62
CA ALA A 186 20.97 -5.10 -1.43
C ALA A 186 22.05 -6.12 -1.04
N GLU A 187 21.74 -7.40 -1.18
CA GLU A 187 22.74 -8.46 -1.01
C GLU A 187 23.86 -8.29 -2.03
N PRO A 188 25.13 -8.29 -1.62
CA PRO A 188 26.24 -7.98 -2.51
C PRO A 188 26.57 -9.09 -3.52
N GLY A 189 25.89 -10.22 -3.42
CA GLY A 189 26.22 -11.40 -4.22
C GLY A 189 27.58 -12.01 -3.88
N ASN A 190 28.01 -12.96 -4.71
CA ASN A 190 29.25 -13.71 -4.50
C ASN A 190 30.28 -13.52 -5.63
N ASN A 191 30.18 -12.40 -6.38
CA ASN A 191 31.11 -12.11 -7.45
C ASN A 191 32.55 -11.95 -6.89
N PRO A 192 33.52 -12.80 -7.33
CA PRO A 192 34.87 -12.79 -6.78
C PRO A 192 35.69 -11.54 -7.13
N PHE A 193 35.25 -10.76 -8.10
CA PHE A 193 35.90 -9.52 -8.55
C PHE A 193 35.30 -8.26 -7.91
N THR A 194 34.24 -8.39 -7.14
CA THR A 194 33.57 -7.25 -6.49
C THR A 194 33.97 -7.18 -5.03
N ARG A 195 34.49 -6.01 -4.58
CA ARG A 195 34.70 -5.75 -3.17
C ARG A 195 33.35 -5.78 -2.44
N LYS A 196 33.27 -6.55 -1.36
CA LYS A 196 32.07 -6.52 -0.50
C LYS A 196 31.92 -5.15 0.16
N PRO A 197 30.70 -4.67 0.35
CA PRO A 197 30.46 -3.44 1.10
C PRO A 197 31.01 -3.56 2.52
N ASP A 198 31.49 -2.43 3.08
CA ASP A 198 31.99 -2.36 4.46
C ASP A 198 30.84 -2.57 5.47
N GLU A 199 29.63 -2.23 5.09
CA GLU A 199 28.41 -2.43 5.85
C GLU A 199 27.73 -3.74 5.46
N ALA A 200 27.44 -4.60 6.44
CA ALA A 200 26.76 -5.86 6.19
C ALA A 200 25.29 -5.60 5.75
N PRO A 201 24.78 -6.38 4.78
CA PRO A 201 23.35 -6.41 4.53
C PRO A 201 22.61 -6.76 5.82
N GLY A 202 21.48 -6.14 5.99
CA GLY A 202 20.62 -6.36 7.15
C GLY A 202 19.26 -5.78 6.83
N GLY A 203 18.21 -6.08 7.56
CA GLY A 203 16.87 -5.60 7.29
C GLY A 203 16.73 -4.08 7.13
N VAL A 204 15.52 -3.63 6.97
CA VAL A 204 15.17 -2.20 6.83
C VAL A 204 15.74 -1.38 7.99
N ARG A 205 16.39 -0.27 7.65
CA ARG A 205 16.92 0.73 8.59
C ARG A 205 16.20 2.05 8.40
N MET A 206 15.84 2.70 9.53
CA MET A 206 15.00 3.89 9.51
C MET A 206 15.40 4.91 10.59
N GLN A 207 15.53 6.15 10.18
CA GLN A 207 15.57 7.31 11.09
C GLN A 207 14.12 7.79 11.33
N GLY A 208 13.45 7.22 12.33
CA GLY A 208 12.00 7.37 12.52
C GLY A 208 11.52 8.83 12.63
N GLN A 209 12.33 9.75 13.19
CA GLN A 209 11.96 11.17 13.30
C GLN A 209 11.97 11.88 11.95
N ASP A 210 12.95 11.58 11.09
CA ASP A 210 13.08 12.19 9.77
C ASP A 210 11.98 11.67 8.84
N VAL A 211 11.73 10.36 8.88
CA VAL A 211 10.62 9.74 8.15
C VAL A 211 9.27 10.31 8.62
N PHE A 212 9.05 10.47 9.93
CA PHE A 212 7.82 11.05 10.45
C PHE A 212 7.61 12.49 9.95
N ARG A 213 8.64 13.34 10.04
CA ARG A 213 8.56 14.74 9.57
C ARG A 213 8.25 14.82 8.07
N PHE A 214 8.96 14.03 7.27
CA PHE A 214 8.71 13.94 5.84
C PHE A 214 7.28 13.45 5.55
N ALA A 215 6.89 12.32 6.13
CA ALA A 215 5.59 11.71 5.92
C ALA A 215 4.43 12.69 6.17
N VAL A 216 4.47 13.41 7.30
CA VAL A 216 3.41 14.35 7.67
C VAL A 216 3.42 15.56 6.75
N SER A 217 4.58 16.21 6.52
CA SER A 217 4.64 17.42 5.70
C SER A 217 4.32 17.13 4.24
N GLN A 218 4.87 16.06 3.69
CA GLN A 218 4.70 15.72 2.28
C GLN A 218 3.26 15.26 1.98
N SER A 219 2.66 14.43 2.85
CA SER A 219 1.26 14.02 2.65
C SER A 219 0.30 15.20 2.65
N ILE A 220 0.52 16.20 3.53
CA ILE A 220 -0.30 17.42 3.56
C ILE A 220 -0.13 18.22 2.28
N GLU A 221 1.11 18.42 1.84
CA GLU A 221 1.41 19.14 0.60
C GLU A 221 0.77 18.44 -0.60
N ASP A 222 1.01 17.14 -0.75
CA ASP A 222 0.54 16.36 -1.88
C ASP A 222 -1.00 16.31 -1.94
N LEU A 223 -1.67 16.08 -0.80
CA LEU A 223 -3.14 16.08 -0.72
C LEU A 223 -3.74 17.43 -1.14
N ASN A 224 -3.17 18.55 -0.65
CA ASN A 224 -3.63 19.87 -1.05
C ASN A 224 -3.42 20.13 -2.55
N GLN A 225 -2.28 19.71 -3.10
CA GLN A 225 -1.96 19.91 -4.51
C GLN A 225 -2.88 19.08 -5.42
N VAL A 226 -3.11 17.79 -5.13
CA VAL A 226 -3.99 16.97 -5.96
C VAL A 226 -5.45 17.39 -5.84
N ALA A 227 -5.90 17.85 -4.65
CA ALA A 227 -7.24 18.40 -4.49
C ALA A 227 -7.41 19.68 -5.33
N ALA A 228 -6.45 20.61 -5.28
CA ALA A 228 -6.45 21.83 -6.10
C ALA A 228 -6.43 21.53 -7.59
N GLN A 229 -5.62 20.59 -8.06
CA GLN A 229 -5.60 20.12 -9.45
C GLN A 229 -6.95 19.56 -9.91
N ALA A 230 -7.69 18.91 -8.99
CA ALA A 230 -9.05 18.42 -9.22
C ALA A 230 -10.11 19.52 -9.12
N GLY A 231 -9.72 20.79 -8.89
CA GLY A 231 -10.64 21.93 -8.69
C GLY A 231 -11.41 21.87 -7.36
N ARG A 232 -10.80 21.29 -6.33
CA ARG A 232 -11.38 21.04 -5.00
C ARG A 232 -10.42 21.39 -3.88
N THR A 233 -10.91 21.33 -2.65
CA THR A 233 -10.12 21.32 -1.42
C THR A 233 -10.13 19.93 -0.80
N VAL A 234 -9.16 19.62 0.07
CA VAL A 234 -9.12 18.34 0.78
C VAL A 234 -10.35 18.15 1.67
N GLN A 235 -10.92 19.24 2.18
CA GLN A 235 -12.12 19.22 3.01
C GLN A 235 -13.40 18.83 2.24
N GLU A 236 -13.38 18.89 0.91
CA GLU A 236 -14.48 18.46 0.05
C GLU A 236 -14.40 16.99 -0.34
N MET A 237 -13.32 16.29 0.03
CA MET A 237 -13.20 14.84 -0.21
C MET A 237 -14.15 14.08 0.73
N ASP A 238 -14.87 13.11 0.20
CA ASP A 238 -15.68 12.20 1.01
C ASP A 238 -14.78 11.32 1.88
N TRP A 239 -13.65 10.87 1.31
CA TRP A 239 -12.69 10.02 1.97
C TRP A 239 -11.25 10.49 1.72
N VAL A 240 -10.40 10.36 2.75
CA VAL A 240 -8.95 10.58 2.65
C VAL A 240 -8.23 9.33 3.15
N LEU A 241 -7.59 8.60 2.25
CA LEU A 241 -6.88 7.36 2.54
C LEU A 241 -5.38 7.61 2.55
N LEU A 242 -4.75 7.40 3.70
CA LEU A 242 -3.30 7.46 3.80
C LEU A 242 -2.70 6.06 3.77
N HIS A 243 -1.48 5.97 3.27
CA HIS A 243 -0.62 4.83 3.53
C HIS A 243 -0.60 4.50 5.03
N GLN A 244 -0.87 3.26 5.37
CA GLN A 244 -1.01 2.75 6.74
C GLN A 244 0.36 2.45 7.36
N ALA A 245 1.22 3.48 7.44
CA ALA A 245 2.59 3.35 7.97
C ALA A 245 2.66 3.36 9.50
N ASN A 246 1.92 4.28 10.11
CA ASN A 246 1.88 4.50 11.56
C ASN A 246 0.66 5.37 11.91
N ARG A 247 -0.10 4.99 12.93
CA ARG A 247 -1.29 5.74 13.37
C ARG A 247 -0.96 7.19 13.75
N ARG A 248 0.19 7.44 14.35
CA ARG A 248 0.62 8.80 14.72
C ARG A 248 0.79 9.71 13.50
N ILE A 249 1.26 9.19 12.37
CA ILE A 249 1.36 9.94 11.11
C ILE A 249 -0.04 10.27 10.59
N ILE A 250 -0.94 9.29 10.56
CA ILE A 250 -2.32 9.46 10.11
C ILE A 250 -3.02 10.54 10.96
N ASP A 251 -2.91 10.46 12.27
CA ASP A 251 -3.52 11.43 13.18
C ASP A 251 -2.91 12.83 13.05
N ALA A 252 -1.59 12.95 12.86
CA ALA A 252 -0.93 14.24 12.67
C ALA A 252 -1.36 14.92 11.36
N VAL A 253 -1.49 14.17 10.26
CA VAL A 253 -2.01 14.68 8.97
C VAL A 253 -3.46 15.11 9.15
N ARG A 254 -4.31 14.26 9.73
CA ARG A 254 -5.72 14.55 9.98
C ARG A 254 -5.93 15.84 10.77
N GLN A 255 -5.20 15.98 11.89
CA GLN A 255 -5.30 17.16 12.77
C GLN A 255 -4.88 18.44 12.05
N ARG A 256 -3.76 18.41 11.29
CA ARG A 256 -3.28 19.59 10.57
C ARG A 256 -4.19 19.99 9.41
N LEU A 257 -4.78 19.01 8.73
CA LEU A 257 -5.79 19.26 7.69
C LEU A 257 -7.20 19.53 8.26
N LYS A 258 -7.38 19.43 9.60
CA LYS A 258 -8.67 19.62 10.29
C LYS A 258 -9.79 18.73 9.72
N LEU A 259 -9.45 17.48 9.39
CA LEU A 259 -10.40 16.51 8.83
C LEU A 259 -11.16 15.78 9.95
N ASP A 260 -12.42 15.46 9.67
CA ASP A 260 -13.23 14.61 10.51
C ASP A 260 -12.60 13.18 10.56
N PRO A 261 -12.41 12.60 11.76
CA PRO A 261 -11.97 11.21 11.89
C PRO A 261 -12.79 10.22 11.08
N ALA A 262 -14.10 10.44 10.94
CA ALA A 262 -14.99 9.59 10.16
C ALA A 262 -14.67 9.55 8.66
N ARG A 263 -13.88 10.51 8.13
CA ARG A 263 -13.44 10.55 6.72
C ARG A 263 -12.07 9.94 6.47
N MET A 264 -11.37 9.52 7.52
CA MET A 264 -10.03 8.94 7.44
C MET A 264 -10.01 7.54 8.08
N PRO A 265 -10.57 6.54 7.41
CA PRO A 265 -10.54 5.16 7.89
C PRO A 265 -9.12 4.62 7.91
N GLY A 266 -8.90 3.57 8.70
CA GLY A 266 -7.61 2.89 8.78
C GLY A 266 -7.73 1.48 9.31
N ASN A 267 -6.87 0.60 8.82
CA ASN A 267 -6.81 -0.80 9.19
C ASN A 267 -5.46 -1.21 9.80
N ILE A 268 -4.55 -0.24 9.99
CA ILE A 268 -3.19 -0.47 10.50
C ILE A 268 -3.16 -1.24 11.82
N HIS A 269 -4.14 -1.03 12.71
CA HIS A 269 -4.19 -1.67 14.01
C HIS A 269 -4.22 -3.22 13.92
N ARG A 270 -4.68 -3.78 12.81
CA ARG A 270 -4.81 -5.23 12.59
C ARG A 270 -4.02 -5.79 11.40
N THR A 271 -3.53 -4.93 10.50
CA THR A 271 -2.72 -5.35 9.35
C THR A 271 -1.25 -5.07 9.53
N GLY A 272 -0.90 -4.09 10.38
CA GLY A 272 0.42 -3.48 10.39
C GLY A 272 0.65 -2.64 9.12
N ASN A 273 1.89 -2.22 8.92
CA ASN A 273 2.32 -1.53 7.71
C ASN A 273 2.59 -2.55 6.60
N THR A 274 1.70 -2.63 5.62
CA THR A 274 1.81 -3.51 4.45
C THR A 274 2.37 -2.78 3.21
N SER A 275 3.15 -1.71 3.41
CA SER A 275 3.83 -0.96 2.32
C SER A 275 2.91 -0.60 1.16
N ALA A 276 3.25 -0.93 -0.09
CA ALA A 276 2.46 -0.61 -1.28
C ALA A 276 1.08 -1.27 -1.31
N ALA A 277 0.87 -2.34 -0.56
CA ALA A 277 -0.44 -3.01 -0.45
C ALA A 277 -1.43 -2.26 0.45
N SER A 278 -0.99 -1.31 1.29
CA SER A 278 -1.82 -0.73 2.35
C SER A 278 -3.05 0.03 1.85
N ILE A 279 -2.91 0.84 0.81
CA ILE A 279 -4.02 1.61 0.23
C ILE A 279 -5.01 0.68 -0.49
N PRO A 280 -4.61 -0.22 -1.41
CA PRO A 280 -5.57 -1.08 -2.08
C PRO A 280 -6.26 -2.08 -1.14
N LEU A 281 -5.60 -2.54 -0.07
CA LEU A 281 -6.23 -3.32 1.00
C LEU A 281 -7.35 -2.54 1.69
N LEU A 282 -7.05 -1.31 2.14
CA LEU A 282 -8.04 -0.46 2.80
C LEU A 282 -9.21 -0.11 1.87
N LEU A 283 -8.91 0.16 0.60
CA LEU A 283 -9.93 0.49 -0.40
C LEU A 283 -10.88 -0.69 -0.66
N ASP A 284 -10.36 -1.92 -0.75
CA ASP A 284 -11.20 -3.13 -0.92
C ASP A 284 -12.06 -3.38 0.33
N GLU A 285 -11.51 -3.22 1.52
CA GLU A 285 -12.28 -3.35 2.76
C GLU A 285 -13.43 -2.35 2.84
N MET A 286 -13.19 -1.09 2.49
CA MET A 286 -14.23 -0.06 2.45
C MET A 286 -15.30 -0.39 1.41
N TYR A 287 -14.89 -0.85 0.24
CA TYR A 287 -15.80 -1.27 -0.82
C TYR A 287 -16.67 -2.44 -0.36
N ARG A 288 -16.06 -3.51 0.18
CA ARG A 288 -16.78 -4.67 0.71
C ARG A 288 -17.74 -4.33 1.86
N ALA A 289 -17.40 -3.30 2.62
CA ALA A 289 -18.27 -2.79 3.69
C ALA A 289 -19.41 -1.89 3.19
N GLY A 290 -19.49 -1.60 1.89
CA GLY A 290 -20.51 -0.72 1.31
C GLY A 290 -20.33 0.75 1.66
N LEU A 291 -19.13 1.17 2.07
CA LEU A 291 -18.83 2.55 2.42
C LEU A 291 -18.57 3.43 1.19
N LEU A 292 -18.18 2.81 0.06
CA LEU A 292 -17.88 3.53 -1.17
C LEU A 292 -19.09 3.56 -2.09
N MET A 293 -19.56 4.77 -2.39
CA MET A 293 -20.73 5.01 -3.24
C MET A 293 -20.32 5.73 -4.53
N PRO A 294 -20.99 5.46 -5.68
CA PRO A 294 -20.73 6.16 -6.93
C PRO A 294 -20.76 7.67 -6.78
N GLY A 295 -19.78 8.34 -7.38
CA GLY A 295 -19.64 9.80 -7.35
C GLY A 295 -18.81 10.35 -6.20
N GLN A 296 -18.54 9.59 -5.14
CA GLN A 296 -17.71 10.01 -4.03
C GLN A 296 -16.27 10.30 -4.47
N LEU A 297 -15.69 11.35 -3.87
CA LEU A 297 -14.30 11.75 -4.07
C LEU A 297 -13.39 11.15 -3.00
N ILE A 298 -12.38 10.45 -3.44
CA ILE A 298 -11.40 9.78 -2.59
C ILE A 298 -10.03 10.40 -2.87
N ALA A 299 -9.44 11.07 -1.88
CA ALA A 299 -8.04 11.46 -1.94
C ALA A 299 -7.18 10.35 -1.32
N MET A 300 -6.12 9.97 -2.00
CA MET A 300 -5.16 8.97 -1.52
C MET A 300 -3.76 9.57 -1.46
N SER A 301 -2.98 9.25 -0.42
CA SER A 301 -1.57 9.66 -0.32
C SER A 301 -0.72 8.57 0.31
N ALA A 302 0.44 8.33 -0.29
CA ALA A 302 1.46 7.41 0.18
C ALA A 302 2.85 8.05 0.09
N PHE A 303 3.74 7.58 0.94
CA PHE A 303 5.15 7.97 0.98
C PHE A 303 6.01 6.75 1.32
N GLY A 304 7.28 6.77 0.97
CA GLY A 304 8.17 5.63 1.21
C GLY A 304 9.65 5.99 1.07
N ALA A 305 10.47 4.94 1.15
CA ALA A 305 11.91 5.03 0.95
C ALA A 305 12.25 5.64 -0.43
N GLY A 306 13.30 6.48 -0.43
CA GLY A 306 13.75 7.19 -1.60
C GLY A 306 14.33 8.55 -1.24
N LEU A 307 13.64 9.50 -0.60
CA LEU A 307 12.22 9.46 -0.22
C LEU A 307 11.33 9.71 -1.44
N VAL A 308 10.26 8.97 -1.55
CA VAL A 308 9.27 9.13 -2.60
C VAL A 308 7.89 9.40 -2.01
N SER A 309 7.03 10.09 -2.74
CA SER A 309 5.62 10.21 -2.39
C SER A 309 4.73 10.18 -3.62
N GLY A 310 3.48 9.85 -3.41
CA GLY A 310 2.45 9.90 -4.43
C GLY A 310 1.10 10.23 -3.78
N ALA A 311 0.30 11.05 -4.48
CA ALA A 311 -1.08 11.31 -4.11
C ALA A 311 -1.96 11.39 -5.36
N CYS A 312 -3.25 11.11 -5.19
CA CYS A 312 -4.22 11.25 -6.26
C CYS A 312 -5.61 11.55 -5.70
N VAL A 313 -6.47 12.07 -6.58
CA VAL A 313 -7.92 12.17 -6.34
C VAL A 313 -8.63 11.26 -7.32
N LEU A 314 -9.43 10.37 -6.79
CA LEU A 314 -10.26 9.42 -7.53
C LEU A 314 -11.73 9.71 -7.28
N ARG A 315 -12.55 9.76 -8.35
CA ARG A 315 -14.00 9.66 -8.26
C ARG A 315 -14.39 8.20 -8.32
N TRP A 316 -15.00 7.69 -7.27
CA TRP A 316 -15.45 6.32 -7.22
C TRP A 316 -16.62 6.11 -8.18
N GLY A 317 -16.59 5.05 -8.98
CA GLY A 317 -17.59 4.79 -10.02
C GLY A 317 -18.34 3.48 -9.89
N LYS A 318 -17.99 2.64 -8.91
CA LYS A 318 -18.62 1.31 -8.75
C LYS A 318 -19.79 1.36 -7.76
N GLU A 319 -20.85 0.63 -8.08
CA GLU A 319 -21.91 0.32 -7.11
C GLU A 319 -21.36 -0.58 -5.99
N PRO A 320 -21.90 -0.48 -4.76
CA PRO A 320 -21.51 -1.35 -3.67
C PRO A 320 -21.79 -2.83 -4.02
N PRO A 321 -21.02 -3.77 -3.45
CA PRO A 321 -21.23 -5.19 -3.74
C PRO A 321 -22.60 -5.66 -3.20
N LYS A 322 -23.19 -6.66 -3.87
CA LYS A 322 -24.51 -7.21 -3.46
C LYS A 322 -24.49 -7.82 -2.05
N THR A 323 -23.36 -8.36 -1.65
CA THR A 323 -23.16 -8.92 -0.30
C THR A 323 -22.12 -8.10 0.42
N LEU A 324 -22.52 -7.50 1.52
CA LEU A 324 -21.63 -6.68 2.35
C LEU A 324 -20.87 -7.56 3.35
N THR A 325 -19.61 -7.22 3.55
CA THR A 325 -18.78 -7.78 4.63
C THR A 325 -18.62 -6.71 5.71
N PRO A 326 -18.94 -6.99 6.98
CA PRO A 326 -18.73 -6.01 8.03
C PRO A 326 -17.29 -5.52 8.04
N ALA A 327 -17.10 -4.20 8.08
CA ALA A 327 -15.80 -3.61 8.26
C ALA A 327 -15.46 -3.68 9.76
N GLU A 328 -14.55 -4.58 10.14
CA GLU A 328 -14.04 -4.62 11.49
C GLU A 328 -13.29 -3.32 11.80
N ASP A 329 -13.91 -2.45 12.59
CA ASP A 329 -13.29 -1.28 13.25
C ASP A 329 -12.46 -0.32 12.36
N LEU A 330 -12.90 -0.04 11.13
CA LEU A 330 -12.20 0.90 10.24
C LEU A 330 -12.09 2.33 10.82
N PHE A 331 -12.91 2.69 11.77
CA PHE A 331 -12.99 4.03 12.34
C PHE A 331 -12.64 4.12 13.82
N SER A 332 -12.53 3.00 14.50
CA SER A 332 -12.24 2.98 15.94
C SER A 332 -10.72 3.04 16.18
N PRO A 333 -10.20 4.05 16.89
CA PRO A 333 -8.85 3.96 17.44
C PRO A 333 -8.83 2.82 18.48
N PRO A 334 -7.75 2.04 18.57
CA PRO A 334 -7.59 1.14 19.72
C PRO A 334 -7.70 2.00 20.99
N ALA A 335 -8.47 1.52 21.96
CA ALA A 335 -8.64 2.18 23.25
C ALA A 335 -7.24 2.30 23.88
N ASN A 336 -6.70 3.51 24.04
CA ASN A 336 -5.45 3.88 24.72
C ASN A 336 -4.29 4.45 23.86
N ILE A 337 -4.52 4.99 22.68
CA ILE A 337 -3.48 5.84 22.05
C ILE A 337 -3.50 7.21 22.75
N LYS A 338 -2.54 7.46 23.65
CA LYS A 338 -2.31 8.81 24.18
C LYS A 338 -1.76 9.70 23.06
N PRO A 339 -2.21 10.95 22.94
CA PRO A 339 -1.80 11.89 21.91
C PRO A 339 -0.28 12.18 21.91
#